data_5f9987bdc1a6536e5f0cf5d68495d574
#
_entry.id   5f9987bdc1a6536e5f0cf5d68495d574
#
_cell.length_a   1.000
_cell.length_b   1.000
_cell.length_c   1.000
_cell.angle_alpha   90.00
_cell.angle_beta   90.00
_cell.angle_gamma   90.00
#
_symmetry.space_group_name_H-M   'P 1'
#
loop_
_entity.id
_entity.type
_entity.pdbx_description
1 polymer ?
#
loop_
_entity_poly.entity_id
_entity_poly.type
_entity_poly.pdbx_seq_one_letter_code
_entity_poly.pdbx_strand_id
1 'polypeptide(L)'
;MSKSRLATALNDGLIVLPEGPIRVMRPGADYDLSMFARENLWIDTGFKPDAVSWSGAGYSLDPVEAPVTIVVVPRAKALARAMVAEAAKSSLVLIDGQKTDGIDSLFKECRKALGDLPSVTKSHGRLFWFGGENQFADWALGDPIKGENGFYTSAGVFSDGQVDRGSKLLASALPDKLPKRMADFGAGWGYLSDTVLKREGVESIDLIEAEKVALDCARLNVPDDRAAFHWADATTWKAPDSYGGIVMNPPFHIGREGSPALGRAFIANAARNLTTSGHLWMVANRHLPYEAALNDHFKEVKEIGGDGAFKLFHAFRPIR
;
A
#
# COMPACT_ATOMS: atom_id res chain seq x y z
N MET A 1 27.98 -11.15 -5.80
CA MET A 1 26.61 -10.89 -5.32
C MET A 1 26.46 -11.47 -3.93
N SER A 2 25.99 -10.69 -2.94
CA SER A 2 25.74 -11.21 -1.60
C SER A 2 24.54 -12.15 -1.67
N LYS A 3 24.71 -13.44 -1.32
CA LYS A 3 23.57 -14.37 -1.24
C LYS A 3 22.54 -13.84 -0.24
N SER A 4 21.24 -13.90 -0.56
CA SER A 4 20.17 -13.56 0.36
C SER A 4 20.20 -14.43 1.61
N ARG A 5 19.57 -14.00 2.70
CA ARG A 5 19.46 -14.81 3.93
C ARG A 5 18.79 -16.15 3.67
N LEU A 6 17.74 -16.12 2.85
CA LEU A 6 16.99 -17.30 2.43
C LEU A 6 17.90 -18.27 1.66
N ALA A 7 18.61 -17.77 0.63
CA ALA A 7 19.55 -18.59 -0.13
C ALA A 7 20.70 -19.13 0.76
N THR A 8 21.15 -18.37 1.75
CA THR A 8 22.15 -18.84 2.71
C THR A 8 21.60 -20.01 3.54
N ALA A 9 20.43 -19.86 4.14
CA ALA A 9 19.84 -20.89 5.00
C ALA A 9 19.55 -22.18 4.25
N LEU A 10 19.09 -22.10 3.00
CA LEU A 10 18.84 -23.28 2.16
C LEU A 10 20.15 -23.97 1.72
N ASN A 11 21.14 -23.20 1.25
CA ASN A 11 22.41 -23.78 0.77
C ASN A 11 23.24 -24.42 1.91
N ASP A 12 23.13 -23.88 3.13
CA ASP A 12 23.81 -24.40 4.31
C ASP A 12 23.04 -25.57 4.97
N GLY A 13 21.91 -25.99 4.38
CA GLY A 13 21.09 -27.10 4.87
C GLY A 13 20.40 -26.83 6.19
N LEU A 14 20.25 -25.55 6.59
CA LEU A 14 19.60 -25.16 7.84
C LEU A 14 18.08 -25.31 7.78
N ILE A 15 17.51 -25.27 6.57
CA ILE A 15 16.08 -25.41 6.29
C ILE A 15 15.91 -26.56 5.30
N VAL A 16 15.04 -27.49 5.64
CA VAL A 16 14.56 -28.54 4.73
C VAL A 16 13.11 -28.20 4.39
N LEU A 17 12.85 -27.93 3.11
CA LEU A 17 11.50 -27.59 2.66
C LEU A 17 10.68 -28.86 2.44
N PRO A 18 9.42 -28.91 2.91
CA PRO A 18 8.45 -29.91 2.46
C PRO A 18 8.25 -29.85 0.94
N GLU A 19 7.90 -30.99 0.34
CA GLU A 19 7.46 -31.01 -1.06
C GLU A 19 6.15 -30.24 -1.25
N GLY A 20 6.07 -29.49 -2.35
CA GLY A 20 4.87 -28.76 -2.74
C GLY A 20 5.10 -27.30 -3.06
N PRO A 21 4.02 -26.55 -3.33
CA PRO A 21 4.08 -25.11 -3.59
C PRO A 21 4.56 -24.31 -2.38
N ILE A 22 5.11 -23.13 -2.67
CA ILE A 22 5.55 -22.14 -1.67
C ILE A 22 4.75 -20.88 -1.85
N ARG A 23 4.01 -20.48 -0.82
CA ARG A 23 3.38 -19.15 -0.73
C ARG A 23 4.41 -18.13 -0.31
N VAL A 24 4.52 -17.02 -1.02
CA VAL A 24 5.35 -15.89 -0.64
C VAL A 24 4.47 -14.67 -0.40
N MET A 25 4.38 -14.25 0.85
CA MET A 25 3.51 -13.16 1.26
C MET A 25 4.25 -11.82 1.21
N ARG A 26 3.71 -10.87 0.44
CA ARG A 26 4.18 -9.48 0.27
C ARG A 26 5.66 -9.33 -0.12
N PRO A 27 6.20 -10.11 -1.06
CA PRO A 27 7.52 -9.84 -1.54
C PRO A 27 7.52 -8.52 -2.34
N GLY A 28 8.43 -7.60 -2.02
CA GLY A 28 8.72 -6.46 -2.90
C GLY A 28 9.23 -6.95 -4.26
N ALA A 29 9.09 -6.14 -5.29
CA ALA A 29 9.47 -6.54 -6.67
C ALA A 29 10.94 -6.92 -6.83
N ASP A 30 11.81 -6.51 -5.90
CA ASP A 30 13.26 -6.80 -5.84
C ASP A 30 13.62 -7.98 -4.92
N TYR A 31 12.63 -8.66 -4.33
CA TYR A 31 12.89 -9.79 -3.43
C TYR A 31 13.41 -11.00 -4.22
N ASP A 32 14.58 -11.53 -3.81
CA ASP A 32 15.26 -12.60 -4.54
C ASP A 32 14.61 -13.96 -4.27
N LEU A 33 13.94 -14.49 -5.29
CA LEU A 33 13.34 -15.83 -5.34
C LEU A 33 14.01 -16.75 -6.36
N SER A 34 15.18 -16.36 -6.88
CA SER A 34 15.89 -17.10 -7.97
C SER A 34 16.33 -18.52 -7.61
N MET A 35 16.33 -18.85 -6.30
CA MET A 35 16.65 -20.19 -5.81
C MET A 35 15.50 -21.21 -5.99
N PHE A 36 14.31 -20.77 -6.34
CA PHE A 36 13.13 -21.62 -6.52
C PHE A 36 12.72 -21.69 -7.99
N ALA A 37 12.15 -22.82 -8.39
CA ALA A 37 11.45 -22.92 -9.66
C ALA A 37 10.16 -22.08 -9.60
N ARG A 38 9.94 -21.26 -10.62
CA ARG A 38 8.87 -20.25 -10.65
C ARG A 38 7.48 -20.87 -10.53
N GLU A 39 7.28 -22.01 -11.17
CA GLU A 39 6.04 -22.80 -11.16
C GLU A 39 5.65 -23.32 -9.77
N ASN A 40 6.59 -23.37 -8.84
CA ASN A 40 6.35 -23.79 -7.46
C ASN A 40 6.01 -22.62 -6.53
N LEU A 41 5.93 -21.40 -7.07
CA LEU A 41 5.73 -20.20 -6.28
C LEU A 41 4.34 -19.60 -6.52
N TRP A 42 3.66 -19.30 -5.44
CA TRP A 42 2.49 -18.44 -5.40
C TRP A 42 2.83 -17.14 -4.68
N ILE A 43 2.74 -16.01 -5.40
CA ILE A 43 2.96 -14.68 -4.84
C ILE A 43 1.64 -14.13 -4.32
N ASP A 44 1.58 -13.94 -3.02
CA ASP A 44 0.43 -13.39 -2.30
C ASP A 44 0.72 -11.94 -1.88
N THR A 45 0.27 -10.99 -2.69
CA THR A 45 0.44 -9.57 -2.39
C THR A 45 -0.84 -8.78 -2.61
N GLY A 46 -1.17 -7.93 -1.64
CA GLY A 46 -2.27 -6.95 -1.74
C GLY A 46 -1.84 -5.60 -2.30
N PHE A 47 -0.55 -5.42 -2.64
CA PHE A 47 -0.04 -4.16 -3.20
C PHE A 47 0.07 -4.25 -4.73
N LYS A 48 -0.71 -3.44 -5.42
CA LYS A 48 -0.89 -3.54 -6.88
C LYS A 48 0.41 -3.40 -7.70
N PRO A 49 1.32 -2.47 -7.41
CA PRO A 49 2.60 -2.38 -8.13
C PRO A 49 3.43 -3.66 -8.06
N ASP A 50 3.53 -4.29 -6.88
CA ASP A 50 4.23 -5.57 -6.73
C ASP A 50 3.50 -6.69 -7.47
N ALA A 51 2.17 -6.76 -7.39
CA ALA A 51 1.37 -7.75 -8.11
C ALA A 51 1.59 -7.67 -9.62
N VAL A 52 1.62 -6.47 -10.20
CA VAL A 52 1.90 -6.24 -11.62
C VAL A 52 3.32 -6.66 -11.98
N SER A 53 4.29 -6.32 -11.14
CA SER A 53 5.70 -6.67 -11.35
C SER A 53 5.92 -8.19 -11.35
N TRP A 54 5.39 -8.88 -10.35
CA TRP A 54 5.53 -10.34 -10.24
C TRP A 54 4.79 -11.09 -11.34
N SER A 55 3.55 -10.68 -11.65
CA SER A 55 2.79 -11.25 -12.76
C SER A 55 3.49 -11.00 -14.11
N GLY A 56 4.01 -9.80 -14.33
CA GLY A 56 4.80 -9.46 -15.53
C GLY A 56 6.09 -10.27 -15.65
N ALA A 57 6.67 -10.69 -14.53
CA ALA A 57 7.80 -11.61 -14.48
C ALA A 57 7.38 -13.09 -14.63
N GLY A 58 6.09 -13.39 -14.80
CA GLY A 58 5.53 -14.72 -15.05
C GLY A 58 5.33 -15.59 -13.80
N TYR A 59 5.23 -14.97 -12.60
CA TYR A 59 4.84 -15.68 -11.38
C TYR A 59 3.32 -15.72 -11.23
N SER A 60 2.81 -16.82 -10.65
CA SER A 60 1.38 -16.96 -10.34
C SER A 60 0.99 -16.09 -9.14
N LEU A 61 -0.15 -15.43 -9.26
CA LEU A 61 -0.85 -14.76 -8.15
C LEU A 61 -2.09 -15.55 -7.72
N ASP A 62 -2.36 -16.68 -8.34
CA ASP A 62 -3.53 -17.50 -8.04
C ASP A 62 -3.28 -18.33 -6.78
N PRO A 63 -4.21 -18.29 -5.81
CA PRO A 63 -4.08 -19.03 -4.56
C PRO A 63 -3.99 -20.54 -4.77
N VAL A 64 -2.99 -21.16 -4.10
CA VAL A 64 -2.86 -22.60 -4.02
C VAL A 64 -2.58 -22.99 -2.58
N GLU A 65 -2.97 -24.20 -2.18
CA GLU A 65 -2.59 -24.74 -0.89
C GLU A 65 -1.07 -24.97 -0.85
N ALA A 66 -0.40 -24.39 0.12
CA ALA A 66 1.05 -24.40 0.21
C ALA A 66 1.52 -24.88 1.59
N PRO A 67 2.32 -25.97 1.66
CA PRO A 67 2.89 -26.46 2.92
C PRO A 67 3.94 -25.50 3.48
N VAL A 68 4.49 -24.60 2.67
CA VAL A 68 5.49 -23.61 3.06
C VAL A 68 4.97 -22.20 2.81
N THR A 69 5.08 -21.33 3.82
CA THR A 69 4.82 -19.90 3.65
C THR A 69 6.04 -19.07 4.03
N ILE A 70 6.47 -18.21 3.14
CA ILE A 70 7.50 -17.18 3.36
C ILE A 70 6.81 -15.85 3.57
N VAL A 71 7.02 -15.22 4.73
CA VAL A 71 6.51 -13.88 5.04
C VAL A 71 7.64 -12.88 4.87
N VAL A 72 7.49 -11.95 3.94
CA VAL A 72 8.36 -10.78 3.85
C VAL A 72 7.75 -9.68 4.70
N VAL A 73 8.44 -9.33 5.79
CA VAL A 73 7.89 -8.52 6.88
C VAL A 73 7.65 -7.08 6.42
N PRO A 74 6.40 -6.58 6.49
CA PRO A 74 6.10 -5.18 6.25
C PRO A 74 6.43 -4.33 7.47
N ARG A 75 6.55 -3.01 7.28
CA ARG A 75 6.83 -2.06 8.37
C ARG A 75 5.69 -1.93 9.37
N ALA A 76 4.46 -2.10 8.92
CA ALA A 76 3.28 -2.01 9.78
C ALA A 76 3.22 -3.24 10.69
N LYS A 77 3.53 -3.04 12.00
CA LYS A 77 3.64 -4.11 12.98
C LYS A 77 2.38 -4.97 13.10
N ALA A 78 1.21 -4.34 13.08
CA ALA A 78 -0.07 -5.05 13.17
C ALA A 78 -0.29 -5.95 11.93
N LEU A 79 0.06 -5.47 10.73
CA LEU A 79 0.01 -6.27 9.52
C LEU A 79 1.02 -7.42 9.55
N ALA A 80 2.26 -7.17 10.01
CA ALA A 80 3.27 -8.22 10.17
C ALA A 80 2.78 -9.35 11.08
N ARG A 81 2.16 -9.02 12.21
CA ARG A 81 1.56 -10.01 13.12
C ARG A 81 0.43 -10.79 12.44
N ALA A 82 -0.47 -10.11 11.75
CA ALA A 82 -1.57 -10.76 11.05
C ALA A 82 -1.07 -11.72 9.96
N MET A 83 -0.01 -11.34 9.24
CA MET A 83 0.63 -12.21 8.25
C MET A 83 1.28 -13.45 8.91
N VAL A 84 1.91 -13.30 10.09
CA VAL A 84 2.43 -14.45 10.86
C VAL A 84 1.30 -15.40 11.27
N ALA A 85 0.19 -14.87 11.76
CA ALA A 85 -0.98 -15.68 12.12
C ALA A 85 -1.54 -16.46 10.94
N GLU A 86 -1.63 -15.81 9.78
CA GLU A 86 -2.08 -16.44 8.55
C GLU A 86 -1.09 -17.51 8.05
N ALA A 87 0.21 -17.19 8.07
CA ALA A 87 1.28 -18.10 7.66
C ALA A 87 1.37 -19.33 8.57
N ALA A 88 1.05 -19.20 9.86
CA ALA A 88 1.10 -20.30 10.84
C ALA A 88 0.12 -21.44 10.54
N LYS A 89 -0.77 -21.29 9.56
CA LYS A 89 -1.61 -22.36 9.01
C LYS A 89 -0.84 -23.33 8.11
N SER A 90 0.35 -22.94 7.60
CA SER A 90 1.23 -23.79 6.79
C SER A 90 2.11 -24.67 7.68
N SER A 91 2.59 -25.80 7.15
CA SER A 91 3.45 -26.74 7.89
C SER A 91 4.80 -26.14 8.28
N LEU A 92 5.35 -25.26 7.44
CA LEU A 92 6.60 -24.55 7.67
C LEU A 92 6.43 -23.07 7.35
N VAL A 93 6.83 -22.23 8.29
CA VAL A 93 6.78 -20.77 8.18
C VAL A 93 8.18 -20.19 8.23
N LEU A 94 8.53 -19.40 7.22
CA LEU A 94 9.79 -18.64 7.14
C LEU A 94 9.45 -17.14 7.22
N ILE A 95 10.08 -16.42 8.14
CA ILE A 95 9.87 -14.99 8.33
C ILE A 95 11.15 -14.25 7.99
N ASP A 96 11.15 -13.45 6.94
CA ASP A 96 12.30 -12.67 6.49
C ASP A 96 12.01 -11.17 6.50
N GLY A 97 12.94 -10.37 7.03
CA GLY A 97 12.77 -8.93 7.07
C GLY A 97 14.02 -8.17 7.43
N GLN A 98 13.97 -6.86 7.23
CA GLN A 98 15.04 -5.94 7.61
C GLN A 98 14.84 -5.45 9.06
N LYS A 99 15.94 -5.05 9.72
CA LYS A 99 15.87 -4.41 11.06
C LYS A 99 15.00 -3.16 11.04
N THR A 100 15.03 -2.43 9.91
CA THR A 100 14.23 -1.23 9.69
C THR A 100 12.73 -1.50 9.63
N ASP A 101 12.33 -2.74 9.33
CA ASP A 101 10.94 -3.16 9.23
C ASP A 101 10.44 -3.84 10.52
N GLY A 102 11.29 -3.85 11.56
CA GLY A 102 10.91 -4.34 12.88
C GLY A 102 11.10 -5.85 13.08
N ILE A 103 11.84 -6.54 12.19
CA ILE A 103 12.05 -8.00 12.26
C ILE A 103 12.57 -8.48 13.63
N ASP A 104 13.48 -7.74 14.28
CA ASP A 104 14.03 -8.14 15.58
C ASP A 104 12.99 -8.06 16.70
N SER A 105 12.02 -7.13 16.63
CA SER A 105 10.88 -7.07 17.55
C SER A 105 9.95 -8.25 17.33
N LEU A 106 9.60 -8.51 16.05
CA LEU A 106 8.74 -9.63 15.68
C LEU A 106 9.35 -10.97 16.09
N PHE A 107 10.66 -11.15 15.85
CA PHE A 107 11.40 -12.35 16.30
C PHE A 107 11.31 -12.57 17.80
N LYS A 108 11.48 -11.50 18.61
CA LYS A 108 11.36 -11.60 20.08
C LYS A 108 9.93 -12.00 20.50
N GLU A 109 8.92 -11.49 19.82
CA GLU A 109 7.52 -11.81 20.09
C GLU A 109 7.22 -13.27 19.73
N CYS A 110 7.69 -13.77 18.58
CA CYS A 110 7.56 -15.17 18.20
C CYS A 110 8.30 -16.10 19.17
N ARG A 111 9.52 -15.73 19.61
CA ARG A 111 10.25 -16.51 20.63
C ARG A 111 9.53 -16.57 21.97
N LYS A 112 8.82 -15.53 22.35
CA LYS A 112 8.02 -15.53 23.58
C LYS A 112 6.89 -16.57 23.52
N ALA A 113 6.32 -16.81 22.33
CA ALA A 113 5.24 -17.75 22.13
C ALA A 113 5.75 -19.20 21.89
N LEU A 114 6.87 -19.36 21.17
CA LEU A 114 7.33 -20.64 20.66
C LEU A 114 8.61 -21.17 21.32
N GLY A 115 9.29 -20.38 22.17
CA GLY A 115 10.61 -20.72 22.72
C GLY A 115 11.75 -20.33 21.77
N ASP A 116 12.85 -21.08 21.82
CA ASP A 116 14.01 -20.81 20.97
C ASP A 116 13.71 -21.15 19.50
N LEU A 117 14.06 -20.21 18.60
CA LEU A 117 13.85 -20.33 17.17
C LEU A 117 15.19 -20.24 16.42
N PRO A 118 15.39 -21.10 15.41
CA PRO A 118 16.55 -21.00 14.53
C PRO A 118 16.45 -19.71 13.71
N SER A 119 17.60 -19.06 13.45
CA SER A 119 17.65 -17.85 12.65
C SER A 119 18.98 -17.61 11.97
N VAL A 120 18.96 -16.89 10.84
CA VAL A 120 20.13 -16.36 10.12
C VAL A 120 20.07 -14.85 10.11
N THR A 121 21.13 -14.20 10.55
CA THR A 121 21.25 -12.73 10.52
C THR A 121 22.31 -12.32 9.51
N LYS A 122 21.94 -11.51 8.51
CA LYS A 122 22.83 -11.03 7.45
C LYS A 122 22.26 -9.77 6.80
N SER A 123 23.10 -8.90 6.27
CA SER A 123 22.69 -7.71 5.50
C SER A 123 21.65 -6.87 6.22
N HIS A 124 21.88 -6.55 7.50
CA HIS A 124 21.00 -5.75 8.35
C HIS A 124 19.57 -6.29 8.51
N GLY A 125 19.36 -7.60 8.31
CA GLY A 125 18.08 -8.27 8.46
C GLY A 125 18.21 -9.60 9.19
N ARG A 126 17.08 -10.28 9.33
CA ARG A 126 16.96 -11.60 9.95
C ARG A 126 15.95 -12.44 9.17
N LEU A 127 16.33 -13.71 8.96
CA LEU A 127 15.43 -14.79 8.61
C LEU A 127 15.31 -15.73 9.82
N PHE A 128 14.10 -16.13 10.20
CA PHE A 128 13.87 -17.16 11.18
C PHE A 128 12.70 -18.03 10.73
N TRP A 129 12.57 -19.24 11.31
CA TRP A 129 11.54 -20.16 10.88
C TRP A 129 11.06 -21.04 12.03
N PHE A 130 9.85 -21.61 11.84
CA PHE A 130 9.21 -22.52 12.80
C PHE A 130 8.19 -23.41 12.08
N GLY A 131 7.82 -24.53 12.70
CA GLY A 131 6.68 -25.34 12.27
C GLY A 131 5.38 -24.59 12.52
N GLY A 132 4.46 -24.64 11.56
CA GLY A 132 3.16 -23.98 11.68
C GLY A 132 2.32 -24.61 12.78
N GLU A 133 1.88 -23.80 13.72
CA GLU A 133 0.97 -24.15 14.79
C GLU A 133 0.05 -22.95 15.07
N ASN A 134 -1.15 -23.19 15.58
CA ASN A 134 -2.16 -22.14 15.74
C ASN A 134 -1.94 -21.21 16.97
N GLN A 135 -0.67 -20.99 17.36
CA GLN A 135 -0.31 -20.17 18.54
C GLN A 135 -0.47 -18.67 18.35
N PHE A 136 -0.69 -18.23 17.12
CA PHE A 136 -0.82 -16.81 16.78
C PHE A 136 -2.25 -16.40 16.43
N ALA A 137 -3.26 -17.18 16.85
CA ALA A 137 -4.66 -16.88 16.55
C ALA A 137 -5.08 -15.46 16.98
N ASP A 138 -4.56 -14.98 18.11
CA ASP A 138 -4.82 -13.62 18.62
C ASP A 138 -4.20 -12.50 17.75
N TRP A 139 -3.31 -12.86 16.82
CA TRP A 139 -2.69 -11.91 15.89
C TRP A 139 -3.44 -11.85 14.56
N ALA A 140 -4.41 -12.76 14.35
CA ALA A 140 -5.16 -12.81 13.12
C ALA A 140 -5.81 -11.45 12.81
N LEU A 141 -5.83 -11.12 11.52
CA LEU A 141 -6.59 -9.96 11.04
C LEU A 141 -8.07 -10.26 11.26
N GLY A 142 -8.71 -9.48 12.11
CA GLY A 142 -10.16 -9.48 12.22
C GLY A 142 -10.82 -8.70 11.08
N ASP A 143 -12.15 -8.65 11.11
CA ASP A 143 -12.91 -7.75 10.25
C ASP A 143 -12.47 -6.30 10.46
N PRO A 144 -12.62 -5.43 9.44
CA PRO A 144 -12.35 -4.01 9.60
C PRO A 144 -13.12 -3.43 10.80
N ILE A 145 -12.41 -2.70 11.65
CA ILE A 145 -12.97 -2.14 12.89
C ILE A 145 -13.39 -0.70 12.63
N LYS A 146 -14.61 -0.36 13.06
CA LYS A 146 -15.09 1.02 13.03
C LYS A 146 -14.47 1.82 14.18
N GLY A 147 -13.64 2.81 13.84
CA GLY A 147 -13.01 3.71 14.81
C GLY A 147 -13.98 4.75 15.38
N GLU A 148 -13.54 5.49 16.41
CA GLU A 148 -14.29 6.59 17.03
C GLU A 148 -14.65 7.72 16.04
N ASN A 149 -13.85 7.88 14.98
CA ASN A 149 -14.10 8.81 13.87
C ASN A 149 -15.23 8.34 12.91
N GLY A 150 -15.82 7.17 13.17
CA GLY A 150 -16.92 6.61 12.39
C GLY A 150 -16.50 5.85 11.13
N PHE A 151 -15.20 5.75 10.83
CA PHE A 151 -14.68 5.04 9.67
C PHE A 151 -14.13 3.67 10.03
N TYR A 152 -14.27 2.72 9.08
CA TYR A 152 -13.67 1.41 9.16
C TYR A 152 -12.19 1.45 8.79
N THR A 153 -11.37 0.71 9.51
CA THR A 153 -9.94 0.54 9.26
C THR A 153 -9.49 -0.88 9.55
N SER A 154 -8.32 -1.25 9.08
CA SER A 154 -7.70 -2.56 9.31
C SER A 154 -6.20 -2.41 9.52
N ALA A 155 -5.54 -3.47 9.99
CA ALA A 155 -4.10 -3.48 10.18
C ALA A 155 -3.34 -3.21 8.87
N GLY A 156 -2.38 -2.29 8.90
CA GLY A 156 -1.58 -1.91 7.73
C GLY A 156 -2.19 -0.83 6.85
N VAL A 157 -3.40 -0.36 7.16
CA VAL A 157 -4.02 0.77 6.47
C VAL A 157 -3.39 2.08 6.95
N PHE A 158 -3.26 3.03 6.03
CA PHE A 158 -2.66 4.35 6.28
C PHE A 158 -3.26 5.07 7.50
N SER A 159 -2.40 5.72 8.29
CA SER A 159 -2.74 6.48 9.50
C SER A 159 -3.35 5.68 10.66
N ASP A 160 -3.16 4.35 10.71
CA ASP A 160 -3.65 3.49 11.79
C ASP A 160 -5.11 3.81 12.20
N GLY A 161 -5.95 4.14 11.20
CA GLY A 161 -7.36 4.45 11.38
C GLY A 161 -7.69 5.86 11.88
N GLN A 162 -6.70 6.73 12.05
CA GLN A 162 -6.94 8.14 12.32
C GLN A 162 -7.08 8.92 11.00
N VAL A 163 -7.89 9.97 11.00
CA VAL A 163 -7.95 10.88 9.85
C VAL A 163 -6.63 11.62 9.74
N ASP A 164 -5.92 11.40 8.62
CA ASP A 164 -4.68 12.12 8.34
C ASP A 164 -4.89 13.63 8.33
N ARG A 165 -3.98 14.36 8.97
CA ARG A 165 -4.06 15.82 9.10
C ARG A 165 -4.04 16.53 7.74
N GLY A 166 -3.21 16.06 6.81
CA GLY A 166 -3.15 16.62 5.46
C GLY A 166 -4.45 16.42 4.70
N SER A 167 -5.01 15.21 4.75
CA SER A 167 -6.32 14.91 4.15
C SER A 167 -7.44 15.77 4.76
N LYS A 168 -7.42 16.01 6.08
CA LYS A 168 -8.39 16.86 6.77
C LYS A 168 -8.31 18.32 6.31
N LEU A 169 -7.09 18.84 6.17
CA LEU A 169 -6.86 20.18 5.64
C LEU A 169 -7.36 20.32 4.20
N LEU A 170 -7.04 19.34 3.34
CA LEU A 170 -7.49 19.34 1.95
C LEU A 170 -9.02 19.28 1.86
N ALA A 171 -9.65 18.38 2.59
CA ALA A 171 -11.11 18.23 2.65
C ALA A 171 -11.83 19.55 3.01
N SER A 172 -11.25 20.31 3.97
CA SER A 172 -11.80 21.61 4.41
C SER A 172 -11.59 22.72 3.38
N ALA A 173 -10.60 22.60 2.50
CA ALA A 173 -10.27 23.60 1.47
C ALA A 173 -10.95 23.33 0.12
N LEU A 174 -11.62 22.19 -0.05
CA LEU A 174 -12.37 21.90 -1.27
C LEU A 174 -13.56 22.84 -1.41
N PRO A 175 -13.83 23.37 -2.61
CA PRO A 175 -14.97 24.24 -2.86
C PRO A 175 -16.30 23.48 -2.68
N ASP A 176 -17.38 24.19 -2.41
CA ASP A 176 -18.71 23.63 -2.21
C ASP A 176 -19.22 22.90 -3.46
N LYS A 177 -18.87 23.37 -4.63
CA LYS A 177 -19.22 22.76 -5.91
C LYS A 177 -17.99 22.19 -6.59
N LEU A 178 -18.07 20.90 -6.95
CA LEU A 178 -17.02 20.16 -7.66
C LEU A 178 -17.50 19.71 -9.06
N PRO A 179 -16.56 19.32 -9.95
CA PRO A 179 -16.90 18.72 -11.23
C PRO A 179 -17.74 17.44 -11.07
N LYS A 180 -18.53 17.12 -12.11
CA LYS A 180 -19.43 15.97 -12.12
C LYS A 180 -18.70 14.64 -11.94
N ARG A 181 -17.59 14.46 -12.68
CA ARG A 181 -16.78 13.25 -12.65
C ARG A 181 -15.46 13.54 -11.93
N MET A 182 -15.29 12.87 -10.80
CA MET A 182 -14.14 13.03 -9.92
C MET A 182 -13.29 11.76 -9.86
N ALA A 183 -12.07 11.88 -9.38
CA ALA A 183 -11.27 10.74 -8.92
C ALA A 183 -10.50 11.09 -7.64
N ASP A 184 -10.20 10.06 -6.85
CA ASP A 184 -9.35 10.11 -5.66
C ASP A 184 -8.13 9.21 -5.91
N PHE A 185 -6.96 9.81 -6.13
CA PHE A 185 -5.72 9.11 -6.43
C PHE A 185 -4.94 8.81 -5.15
N GLY A 186 -4.83 7.50 -4.82
CA GLY A 186 -4.34 7.04 -3.53
C GLY A 186 -5.42 7.21 -2.46
N ALA A 187 -6.62 6.69 -2.75
CA ALA A 187 -7.82 6.94 -1.95
C ALA A 187 -7.73 6.44 -0.50
N GLY A 188 -6.79 5.51 -0.21
CA GLY A 188 -6.68 4.89 1.09
C GLY A 188 -8.00 4.21 1.49
N TRP A 189 -8.48 4.51 2.68
CA TRP A 189 -9.75 4.01 3.18
C TRP A 189 -10.96 4.94 2.88
N GLY A 190 -10.79 5.90 1.95
CA GLY A 190 -11.90 6.63 1.34
C GLY A 190 -12.29 7.95 1.99
N TYR A 191 -11.49 8.54 2.88
CA TYR A 191 -11.84 9.79 3.59
C TYR A 191 -12.09 10.98 2.66
N LEU A 192 -11.20 11.22 1.68
CA LEU A 192 -11.39 12.31 0.73
C LEU A 192 -12.57 12.03 -0.19
N SER A 193 -12.75 10.79 -0.63
CA SER A 193 -13.87 10.38 -1.48
C SER A 193 -15.23 10.60 -0.79
N ASP A 194 -15.38 10.25 0.49
CA ASP A 194 -16.58 10.54 1.29
C ASP A 194 -16.86 12.05 1.36
N THR A 195 -15.81 12.86 1.52
CA THR A 195 -15.92 14.31 1.53
C THR A 195 -16.33 14.88 0.16
N VAL A 196 -15.74 14.37 -0.92
CA VAL A 196 -16.05 14.79 -2.31
C VAL A 196 -17.51 14.51 -2.65
N LEU A 197 -18.01 13.33 -2.29
CA LEU A 197 -19.41 12.93 -2.56
C LEU A 197 -20.46 13.81 -1.85
N LYS A 198 -20.07 14.52 -0.80
CA LYS A 198 -20.92 15.48 -0.09
C LYS A 198 -20.95 16.88 -0.74
N ARG A 199 -20.12 17.11 -1.79
CA ARG A 199 -20.08 18.38 -2.51
C ARG A 199 -21.12 18.43 -3.63
N GLU A 200 -21.60 19.64 -3.91
CA GLU A 200 -22.54 19.86 -5.02
C GLU A 200 -21.90 19.51 -6.39
N GLY A 201 -22.69 18.98 -7.27
CA GLY A 201 -22.33 18.71 -8.67
C GLY A 201 -21.66 17.38 -8.93
N VAL A 202 -21.22 16.63 -7.90
CA VAL A 202 -20.55 15.34 -8.08
C VAL A 202 -21.58 14.27 -8.47
N GLU A 203 -21.40 13.70 -9.66
CA GLU A 203 -22.25 12.62 -10.20
C GLU A 203 -21.52 11.25 -10.12
N SER A 204 -20.18 11.22 -10.12
CA SER A 204 -19.40 10.00 -9.96
C SER A 204 -18.02 10.27 -9.40
N ILE A 205 -17.44 9.28 -8.70
CA ILE A 205 -16.07 9.28 -8.23
C ILE A 205 -15.42 7.91 -8.40
N ASP A 206 -14.23 7.87 -9.01
CA ASP A 206 -13.37 6.69 -9.06
C ASP A 206 -12.35 6.76 -7.91
N LEU A 207 -12.31 5.73 -7.05
CA LEU A 207 -11.31 5.56 -5.99
C LEU A 207 -10.20 4.65 -6.52
N ILE A 208 -8.99 5.18 -6.69
CA ILE A 208 -7.84 4.45 -7.18
C ILE A 208 -6.89 4.21 -6.01
N GLU A 209 -6.74 2.95 -5.60
CA GLU A 209 -5.91 2.59 -4.45
C GLU A 209 -5.06 1.35 -4.75
N ALA A 210 -3.78 1.42 -4.42
CA ALA A 210 -2.83 0.35 -4.66
C ALA A 210 -2.87 -0.74 -3.57
N GLU A 211 -3.26 -0.40 -2.35
CA GLU A 211 -3.35 -1.32 -1.23
C GLU A 211 -4.75 -1.91 -1.13
N LYS A 212 -4.88 -3.21 -1.39
CA LYS A 212 -6.18 -3.89 -1.44
C LYS A 212 -6.96 -3.78 -0.14
N VAL A 213 -6.30 -3.97 1.00
CA VAL A 213 -6.96 -3.88 2.32
C VAL A 213 -7.49 -2.47 2.61
N ALA A 214 -6.81 -1.43 2.14
CA ALA A 214 -7.30 -0.05 2.25
C ALA A 214 -8.54 0.16 1.38
N LEU A 215 -8.52 -0.34 0.15
CA LEU A 215 -9.66 -0.27 -0.77
C LEU A 215 -10.88 -1.04 -0.23
N ASP A 216 -10.67 -2.18 0.45
CA ASP A 216 -11.75 -2.95 1.09
C ASP A 216 -12.37 -2.15 2.25
N CYS A 217 -11.56 -1.44 3.04
CA CYS A 217 -12.07 -0.47 4.02
C CYS A 217 -12.82 0.70 3.35
N ALA A 218 -12.34 1.21 2.21
CA ALA A 218 -13.00 2.28 1.47
C ALA A 218 -14.42 1.87 1.01
N ARG A 219 -14.62 0.63 0.60
CA ARG A 219 -15.98 0.11 0.25
C ARG A 219 -16.97 0.17 1.40
N LEU A 220 -16.50 -0.04 2.63
CA LEU A 220 -17.33 0.07 3.84
C LEU A 220 -17.56 1.53 4.23
N ASN A 221 -16.60 2.41 3.96
CA ASN A 221 -16.64 3.81 4.35
C ASN A 221 -17.40 4.71 3.36
N VAL A 222 -17.48 4.29 2.12
CA VAL A 222 -18.11 5.04 1.02
C VAL A 222 -19.19 4.19 0.37
N PRO A 223 -20.28 3.87 1.10
CA PRO A 223 -21.40 3.07 0.57
C PRO A 223 -22.33 3.95 -0.30
N ASP A 224 -21.82 4.48 -1.40
CA ASP A 224 -22.52 5.40 -2.31
C ASP A 224 -22.44 4.83 -3.74
N ASP A 225 -23.56 4.70 -4.42
CA ASP A 225 -23.64 4.12 -5.76
C ASP A 225 -22.87 4.93 -6.83
N ARG A 226 -22.51 6.17 -6.53
CA ARG A 226 -21.67 7.03 -7.38
C ARG A 226 -20.18 6.68 -7.30
N ALA A 227 -19.77 5.83 -6.34
CA ALA A 227 -18.38 5.46 -6.12
C ALA A 227 -18.00 4.17 -6.84
N ALA A 228 -16.93 4.20 -7.63
CA ALA A 228 -16.30 3.02 -8.22
C ALA A 228 -14.90 2.79 -7.60
N PHE A 229 -14.58 1.52 -7.32
CA PHE A 229 -13.39 1.15 -6.56
C PHE A 229 -12.43 0.34 -7.42
N HIS A 230 -11.20 0.85 -7.59
CA HIS A 230 -10.18 0.29 -8.47
C HIS A 230 -8.93 -0.08 -7.68
N TRP A 231 -8.64 -1.37 -7.59
CA TRP A 231 -7.35 -1.82 -7.10
C TRP A 231 -6.29 -1.61 -8.18
N ALA A 232 -5.65 -0.45 -8.16
CA ALA A 232 -4.76 0.01 -9.22
C ALA A 232 -3.67 0.95 -8.70
N ASP A 233 -2.59 1.06 -9.47
CA ASP A 233 -1.53 2.05 -9.24
C ASP A 233 -1.94 3.40 -9.84
N ALA A 234 -2.14 4.40 -8.98
CA ALA A 234 -2.50 5.75 -9.39
C ALA A 234 -1.43 6.43 -10.26
N THR A 235 -0.18 5.96 -10.26
CA THR A 235 0.88 6.51 -11.12
C THR A 235 0.78 6.04 -12.58
N THR A 236 0.08 4.94 -12.83
CA THR A 236 -0.08 4.33 -14.15
C THR A 236 -1.53 4.16 -14.58
N TRP A 237 -2.47 4.51 -13.71
CA TRP A 237 -3.90 4.42 -13.99
C TRP A 237 -4.27 5.16 -15.27
N LYS A 238 -5.13 4.53 -16.06
CA LYS A 238 -5.75 5.12 -17.25
C LYS A 238 -7.26 5.07 -17.07
N ALA A 239 -7.86 6.23 -16.91
CA ALA A 239 -9.31 6.35 -16.85
C ALA A 239 -9.93 6.00 -18.22
N PRO A 240 -11.09 5.33 -18.24
CA PRO A 240 -11.84 5.13 -19.50
C PRO A 240 -12.28 6.46 -20.12
N ASP A 241 -12.65 7.45 -19.27
CA ASP A 241 -12.98 8.83 -19.67
C ASP A 241 -12.28 9.81 -18.74
N SER A 242 -11.90 10.97 -19.27
CA SER A 242 -11.19 12.00 -18.50
C SER A 242 -12.04 12.56 -17.34
N TYR A 243 -11.40 12.87 -16.22
CA TYR A 243 -12.03 13.47 -15.06
C TYR A 243 -12.14 15.00 -15.19
N GLY A 244 -13.21 15.56 -14.63
CA GLY A 244 -13.32 16.99 -14.42
C GLY A 244 -12.48 17.47 -13.23
N GLY A 245 -12.27 16.60 -12.24
CA GLY A 245 -11.45 16.89 -11.08
C GLY A 245 -10.82 15.65 -10.45
N ILE A 246 -9.64 15.84 -9.87
CA ILE A 246 -8.92 14.83 -9.10
C ILE A 246 -8.57 15.43 -7.75
N VAL A 247 -8.77 14.65 -6.67
CA VAL A 247 -8.22 14.92 -5.33
C VAL A 247 -7.11 13.91 -5.05
N MET A 248 -6.07 14.31 -4.30
CA MET A 248 -5.05 13.37 -3.86
C MET A 248 -4.28 13.83 -2.62
N ASN A 249 -3.94 12.88 -1.77
CA ASN A 249 -2.93 12.97 -0.73
C ASN A 249 -1.87 11.89 -1.01
N PRO A 250 -0.96 12.11 -1.97
CA PRO A 250 -0.05 11.07 -2.43
C PRO A 250 0.91 10.64 -1.32
N PRO A 251 1.35 9.37 -1.31
CA PRO A 251 2.31 8.91 -0.33
C PRO A 251 3.64 9.65 -0.48
N PHE A 252 4.17 10.14 0.65
CA PHE A 252 5.40 10.96 0.68
C PHE A 252 6.66 10.13 0.91
N HIS A 253 6.53 8.85 1.26
CA HIS A 253 7.62 7.96 1.61
C HIS A 253 7.51 6.63 0.87
N ILE A 254 8.63 6.20 0.27
CA ILE A 254 8.90 4.80 -0.03
C ILE A 254 9.93 4.37 1.03
N GLY A 255 9.51 3.53 1.98
CA GLY A 255 10.36 3.21 3.12
C GLY A 255 10.56 4.42 4.06
N ARG A 256 11.81 4.72 4.45
CA ARG A 256 12.17 5.85 5.33
C ARG A 256 12.50 7.14 4.58
N GLU A 257 12.82 7.04 3.31
CA GLU A 257 13.20 8.20 2.51
C GLU A 257 11.96 8.81 1.85
N GLY A 258 11.84 10.13 1.96
CA GLY A 258 10.86 10.85 1.17
C GLY A 258 11.15 10.60 -0.31
N SER A 259 10.17 10.11 -1.06
CA SER A 259 10.32 9.92 -2.50
C SER A 259 9.57 11.00 -3.28
N PRO A 260 10.21 12.15 -3.54
CA PRO A 260 9.60 13.18 -4.38
C PRO A 260 9.25 12.66 -5.79
N ALA A 261 9.94 11.59 -6.23
CA ALA A 261 9.69 10.96 -7.52
C ALA A 261 8.28 10.35 -7.60
N LEU A 262 7.82 9.69 -6.53
CA LEU A 262 6.48 9.11 -6.48
C LEU A 262 5.39 10.19 -6.59
N GLY A 263 5.49 11.26 -5.79
CA GLY A 263 4.53 12.37 -5.87
C GLY A 263 4.55 13.05 -7.26
N ARG A 264 5.72 13.21 -7.89
CA ARG A 264 5.81 13.70 -9.29
C ARG A 264 5.09 12.76 -10.27
N ALA A 265 5.21 11.44 -10.10
CA ALA A 265 4.50 10.47 -10.94
C ALA A 265 2.97 10.58 -10.77
N PHE A 266 2.49 10.78 -9.53
CA PHE A 266 1.07 11.05 -9.26
C PHE A 266 0.59 12.32 -9.98
N ILE A 267 1.34 13.44 -9.87
CA ILE A 267 1.02 14.72 -10.53
C ILE A 267 0.95 14.53 -12.05
N ALA A 268 1.97 13.91 -12.64
CA ALA A 268 2.03 13.68 -14.08
C ALA A 268 0.86 12.81 -14.56
N ASN A 269 0.51 11.76 -13.83
CA ASN A 269 -0.59 10.90 -14.22
C ASN A 269 -1.96 11.56 -13.99
N ALA A 270 -2.13 12.36 -12.94
CA ALA A 270 -3.33 13.16 -12.72
C ALA A 270 -3.57 14.10 -13.90
N ALA A 271 -2.55 14.83 -14.36
CA ALA A 271 -2.66 15.71 -15.52
C ALA A 271 -3.12 15.00 -16.80
N ARG A 272 -2.63 13.75 -17.03
CA ARG A 272 -3.04 12.93 -18.20
C ARG A 272 -4.49 12.48 -18.16
N ASN A 273 -5.04 12.26 -16.96
CA ASN A 273 -6.39 11.75 -16.77
C ASN A 273 -7.45 12.87 -16.64
N LEU A 274 -7.04 14.13 -16.55
CA LEU A 274 -7.95 15.27 -16.46
C LEU A 274 -8.42 15.73 -17.85
N THR A 275 -9.60 16.36 -17.93
CA THR A 275 -10.03 17.11 -19.10
C THR A 275 -9.14 18.35 -19.32
N THR A 276 -9.23 19.00 -20.49
CA THR A 276 -8.46 20.23 -20.78
C THR A 276 -8.74 21.39 -19.84
N SER A 277 -9.92 21.42 -19.22
CA SER A 277 -10.32 22.38 -18.18
C SER A 277 -10.30 21.77 -16.78
N GLY A 278 -9.76 20.56 -16.62
CA GLY A 278 -9.80 19.81 -15.37
C GLY A 278 -8.99 20.41 -14.24
N HIS A 279 -9.32 20.00 -13.04
CA HIS A 279 -8.80 20.54 -11.77
C HIS A 279 -8.14 19.44 -10.94
N LEU A 280 -7.01 19.76 -10.33
CA LEU A 280 -6.34 18.93 -9.34
C LEU A 280 -6.32 19.66 -7.99
N TRP A 281 -6.78 19.01 -6.93
CA TRP A 281 -6.60 19.44 -5.55
C TRP A 281 -5.68 18.43 -4.85
N MET A 282 -4.59 18.93 -4.30
CA MET A 282 -3.53 18.11 -3.73
C MET A 282 -3.07 18.67 -2.38
N VAL A 283 -2.80 17.79 -1.41
CA VAL A 283 -2.03 18.14 -0.22
C VAL A 283 -0.63 17.53 -0.31
N ALA A 284 0.36 18.27 0.18
CA ALA A 284 1.75 17.82 0.23
C ALA A 284 2.45 18.33 1.49
N ASN A 285 3.45 17.60 1.98
CA ASN A 285 4.35 18.11 3.02
C ASN A 285 5.08 19.36 2.52
N ARG A 286 5.19 20.38 3.39
CA ARG A 286 5.71 21.70 3.02
C ARG A 286 7.16 21.68 2.50
N HIS A 287 7.98 20.73 2.95
CA HIS A 287 9.37 20.60 2.51
C HIS A 287 9.54 19.90 1.15
N LEU A 288 8.46 19.34 0.58
CA LEU A 288 8.53 18.64 -0.72
C LEU A 288 8.34 19.63 -1.86
N PRO A 289 9.27 19.70 -2.83
CA PRO A 289 9.27 20.69 -3.90
C PRO A 289 8.38 20.25 -5.09
N TYR A 290 7.06 20.17 -4.88
CA TYR A 290 6.13 19.78 -5.97
C TYR A 290 5.69 20.93 -6.86
N GLU A 291 5.99 22.18 -6.51
CA GLU A 291 5.66 23.34 -7.32
C GLU A 291 6.20 23.26 -8.76
N ALA A 292 7.45 22.81 -8.90
CA ALA A 292 8.05 22.63 -10.23
C ALA A 292 7.26 21.58 -11.04
N ALA A 293 7.01 20.40 -10.46
CA ALA A 293 6.26 19.35 -11.15
C ALA A 293 4.82 19.76 -11.49
N LEU A 294 4.15 20.52 -10.62
CA LEU A 294 2.83 21.07 -10.92
C LEU A 294 2.88 22.06 -12.10
N ASN A 295 3.86 22.98 -12.10
CA ASN A 295 4.03 23.96 -13.18
C ASN A 295 4.43 23.32 -14.52
N ASP A 296 5.13 22.16 -14.51
CA ASP A 296 5.46 21.41 -15.72
C ASP A 296 4.21 20.77 -16.37
N HIS A 297 3.15 20.54 -15.58
CA HIS A 297 1.98 19.79 -16.04
C HIS A 297 0.68 20.60 -16.08
N PHE A 298 0.62 21.81 -15.48
CA PHE A 298 -0.59 22.64 -15.40
C PHE A 298 -0.29 24.08 -15.77
N LYS A 299 -1.23 24.72 -16.48
CA LYS A 299 -1.12 26.13 -16.85
C LYS A 299 -1.27 27.09 -15.68
N GLU A 300 -2.00 26.67 -14.65
CA GLU A 300 -2.27 27.48 -13.47
C GLU A 300 -2.11 26.63 -12.21
N VAL A 301 -1.28 27.11 -11.29
CA VAL A 301 -0.99 26.46 -9.99
C VAL A 301 -1.11 27.51 -8.89
N LYS A 302 -1.90 27.19 -7.86
CA LYS A 302 -2.12 28.08 -6.72
C LYS A 302 -1.93 27.30 -5.42
N GLU A 303 -1.17 27.85 -4.47
CA GLU A 303 -1.25 27.41 -3.08
C GLU A 303 -2.51 28.02 -2.49
N ILE A 304 -3.48 27.17 -2.09
CA ILE A 304 -4.81 27.59 -1.61
C ILE A 304 -4.93 27.51 -0.09
N GLY A 305 -3.86 27.16 0.61
CA GLY A 305 -3.83 27.04 2.07
C GLY A 305 -2.76 26.07 2.56
N GLY A 306 -2.92 25.67 3.80
CA GLY A 306 -1.99 24.76 4.47
C GLY A 306 -1.66 25.24 5.88
N ASP A 307 -0.58 24.70 6.44
CA ASP A 307 -0.05 25.06 7.76
C ASP A 307 1.48 24.93 7.79
N GLY A 308 2.08 24.85 8.98
CA GLY A 308 3.54 24.71 9.13
C GLY A 308 4.09 23.38 8.58
N ALA A 309 3.26 22.35 8.42
CA ALA A 309 3.66 21.01 7.95
C ALA A 309 3.21 20.72 6.51
N PHE A 310 2.08 21.28 6.07
CA PHE A 310 1.45 20.96 4.81
C PHE A 310 1.22 22.20 3.94
N LYS A 311 1.24 21.99 2.63
CA LYS A 311 0.79 22.91 1.57
C LYS A 311 -0.42 22.29 0.86
N LEU A 312 -1.41 23.11 0.53
CA LEU A 312 -2.55 22.74 -0.29
C LEU A 312 -2.45 23.40 -1.65
N PHE A 313 -2.50 22.59 -2.70
CA PHE A 313 -2.43 23.07 -4.07
C PHE A 313 -3.76 22.91 -4.80
N HIS A 314 -4.11 23.91 -5.60
CA HIS A 314 -5.09 23.80 -6.65
C HIS A 314 -4.41 24.09 -7.98
N ALA A 315 -4.29 23.06 -8.81
CA ALA A 315 -3.74 23.18 -10.15
C ALA A 315 -4.83 22.90 -11.20
N PHE A 316 -4.86 23.61 -12.30
CA PHE A 316 -5.90 23.41 -13.30
C PHE A 316 -5.42 23.75 -14.72
N ARG A 317 -6.22 23.29 -15.72
CA ARG A 317 -5.88 23.39 -17.14
C ARG A 317 -4.59 22.63 -17.47
N PRO A 318 -4.61 21.26 -17.46
CA PRO A 318 -3.42 20.48 -17.77
C PRO A 318 -2.80 20.87 -19.12
N ILE A 319 -1.48 20.86 -19.17
CA ILE A 319 -0.68 21.01 -20.39
C ILE A 319 -0.71 19.67 -21.13
N ARG A 320 -1.00 19.69 -22.45
CA ARG A 320 -1.06 18.50 -23.30
C ARG A 320 0.24 18.29 -24.04
#